data_5158d6f7d2912c7d401421cf990ea52e
#
_entry.id   5158d6f7d2912c7d401421cf990ea52e
#
_cell.length_a   1.000
_cell.length_b   1.000
_cell.length_c   1.000
_cell.angle_alpha   90.00
_cell.angle_beta   90.00
_cell.angle_gamma   90.00
#
_symmetry.space_group_name_H-M   'P 1'
#
loop_
_entity.id
_entity.type
_entity.pdbx_description
1 polymer ?
#
loop_
_entity_poly.entity_id
_entity_poly.type
_entity_poly.pdbx_seq_one_letter_code
_entity_poly.pdbx_strand_id
1 'polypeptide(L)'
;MMVQDLLKIKKNEYYTMKNIVIAAEYATRLGELTKNFPKPLLKIGNSTILGRILDDIDKIDDIDEHVIITNHKFAPIFEDWTKEQNYSKKITIIDDGTSTNDTRLGAVCDLLYALDKLNINDDILVVAADNLLFFSFSEFVDFAKSKATSCIMCHEEPSIEKLQRTGVIVVDDNMH
;
A
#
# COMPACT_ATOMS: atom_id res chain seq x y z
N MET A 1 -20.49 -32.37 -14.38
CA MET A 1 -19.95 -31.26 -13.60
C MET A 1 -19.68 -31.81 -12.20
N MET A 2 -18.42 -31.95 -11.82
CA MET A 2 -18.06 -32.64 -10.58
C MET A 2 -18.13 -31.69 -9.37
N VAL A 3 -18.41 -32.23 -8.19
CA VAL A 3 -18.49 -31.50 -6.90
C VAL A 3 -17.24 -30.63 -6.66
N GLN A 4 -16.09 -31.05 -7.20
CA GLN A 4 -14.83 -30.28 -7.13
C GLN A 4 -14.87 -28.96 -7.91
N ASP A 5 -15.65 -28.84 -8.99
CA ASP A 5 -15.78 -27.60 -9.76
C ASP A 5 -16.70 -26.61 -9.04
N LEU A 6 -17.71 -27.12 -8.32
CA LEU A 6 -18.57 -26.29 -7.45
C LEU A 6 -17.83 -25.77 -6.22
N LEU A 7 -16.87 -26.55 -5.69
CA LEU A 7 -16.04 -26.12 -4.56
C LEU A 7 -14.97 -25.10 -5.01
N LYS A 8 -14.46 -25.20 -6.25
CA LYS A 8 -13.58 -24.18 -6.83
C LYS A 8 -14.32 -22.85 -7.08
N ILE A 9 -15.53 -22.93 -7.61
CA ILE A 9 -16.37 -21.73 -7.83
C ILE A 9 -16.69 -21.06 -6.48
N LYS A 10 -17.06 -21.81 -5.44
CA LYS A 10 -17.31 -21.24 -4.10
C LYS A 10 -16.07 -20.68 -3.41
N LYS A 11 -14.86 -21.17 -3.72
CA LYS A 11 -13.62 -20.69 -3.11
C LYS A 11 -13.17 -19.34 -3.67
N ASN A 12 -13.61 -18.98 -4.89
CA ASN A 12 -13.28 -17.70 -5.53
C ASN A 12 -14.28 -16.56 -5.25
N GLU A 13 -15.47 -16.86 -4.72
CA GLU A 13 -16.52 -15.83 -4.56
C GLU A 13 -16.42 -15.02 -3.24
N TYR A 14 -15.47 -15.29 -2.33
CA TYR A 14 -15.48 -14.69 -0.99
C TYR A 14 -14.12 -14.21 -0.45
N TYR A 15 -13.03 -14.34 -1.22
CA TYR A 15 -11.77 -13.80 -0.76
C TYR A 15 -11.52 -12.45 -1.42
N THR A 16 -11.73 -11.39 -0.66
CA THR A 16 -11.38 -10.03 -1.07
C THR A 16 -10.45 -9.42 -0.05
N MET A 17 -9.54 -8.57 -0.52
CA MET A 17 -8.67 -7.79 0.34
C MET A 17 -8.66 -6.32 -0.11
N LYS A 18 -8.33 -5.44 0.81
CA LYS A 18 -8.12 -4.02 0.52
C LYS A 18 -6.63 -3.73 0.35
N ASN A 19 -6.29 -2.93 -0.63
CA ASN A 19 -4.96 -2.34 -0.72
C ASN A 19 -4.94 -1.02 0.05
N ILE A 20 -4.18 -0.95 1.14
CA ILE A 20 -4.01 0.25 1.97
C ILE A 20 -2.66 0.89 1.64
N VAL A 21 -2.71 2.07 1.08
CA VAL A 21 -1.52 2.85 0.69
C VAL A 21 -1.25 3.94 1.71
N ILE A 22 -0.14 3.85 2.41
CA ILE A 22 0.30 4.87 3.37
C ILE A 22 1.03 5.99 2.62
N ALA A 23 0.41 7.17 2.57
CA ALA A 23 0.87 8.33 1.80
C ALA A 23 0.85 9.65 2.61
N ALA A 24 0.75 9.58 3.94
CA ALA A 24 0.62 10.74 4.82
C ALA A 24 1.96 11.43 5.18
N GLU A 25 3.10 10.92 4.68
CA GLU A 25 4.42 11.48 4.99
C GLU A 25 4.67 12.84 4.31
N TYR A 26 5.32 13.75 5.04
CA TYR A 26 5.65 15.10 4.56
C TYR A 26 6.93 15.19 3.71
N ALA A 27 7.68 14.09 3.56
CA ALA A 27 8.88 13.96 2.71
C ALA A 27 9.87 15.14 2.80
N THR A 28 10.14 15.61 4.01
CA THR A 28 10.91 16.85 4.29
C THR A 28 12.33 16.84 3.71
N ARG A 29 12.89 15.66 3.42
CA ARG A 29 14.25 15.49 2.88
C ARG A 29 14.41 15.97 1.43
N LEU A 30 13.31 16.10 0.67
CA LEU A 30 13.30 16.55 -0.73
C LEU A 30 13.13 18.08 -0.87
N GLY A 31 13.09 18.82 0.24
CA GLY A 31 13.05 20.27 0.27
C GLY A 31 11.89 20.86 -0.52
N GLU A 32 12.19 21.81 -1.42
CA GLU A 32 11.16 22.55 -2.18
C GLU A 32 10.29 21.66 -3.09
N LEU A 33 10.81 20.51 -3.56
CA LEU A 33 10.06 19.61 -4.44
C LEU A 33 8.80 19.03 -3.77
N THR A 34 8.86 18.82 -2.46
CA THR A 34 7.76 18.20 -1.69
C THR A 34 7.13 19.15 -0.67
N LYS A 35 7.57 20.41 -0.65
CA LYS A 35 7.01 21.40 0.27
C LYS A 35 5.49 21.60 0.09
N ASN A 36 5.04 21.63 -1.16
CA ASN A 36 3.63 21.84 -1.52
C ASN A 36 3.07 20.76 -2.44
N PHE A 37 3.78 19.64 -2.60
CA PHE A 37 3.37 18.55 -3.47
C PHE A 37 3.75 17.20 -2.85
N PRO A 38 2.85 16.20 -2.80
CA PRO A 38 3.14 14.92 -2.16
C PRO A 38 4.14 14.10 -2.98
N LYS A 39 5.15 13.54 -2.30
CA LYS A 39 6.18 12.68 -2.92
C LYS A 39 5.60 11.54 -3.76
N PRO A 40 4.55 10.82 -3.32
CA PRO A 40 3.96 9.73 -4.11
C PRO A 40 3.48 10.14 -5.50
N LEU A 41 3.12 11.39 -5.70
CA LEU A 41 2.64 11.90 -6.99
C LEU A 41 3.74 12.55 -7.85
N LEU A 42 5.00 12.52 -7.42
CA LEU A 42 6.11 12.94 -8.27
C LEU A 42 6.21 12.03 -9.50
N LYS A 43 6.36 12.65 -10.66
CA LYS A 43 6.49 11.93 -11.94
C LYS A 43 7.85 11.27 -12.09
N ILE A 44 7.84 10.01 -12.51
CA ILE A 44 9.00 9.23 -12.91
C ILE A 44 8.72 8.64 -14.30
N GLY A 45 9.28 9.27 -15.32
CA GLY A 45 8.93 8.98 -16.72
C GLY A 45 7.47 9.38 -16.99
N ASN A 46 6.67 8.42 -17.46
CA ASN A 46 5.29 8.66 -17.88
C ASN A 46 4.25 8.40 -16.77
N SER A 47 4.67 7.99 -15.56
CA SER A 47 3.78 7.70 -14.43
C SER A 47 4.27 8.39 -13.16
N THR A 48 3.46 8.39 -12.11
CA THR A 48 3.86 8.80 -10.77
C THR A 48 4.45 7.63 -9.98
N ILE A 49 5.10 7.88 -8.83
CA ILE A 49 5.56 6.79 -7.95
C ILE A 49 4.37 5.91 -7.56
N LEU A 50 3.30 6.53 -7.07
CA LEU A 50 2.07 5.84 -6.69
C LEU A 50 1.41 5.14 -7.88
N GLY A 51 1.36 5.80 -9.05
CA GLY A 51 0.79 5.21 -10.26
C GLY A 51 1.45 3.89 -10.63
N ARG A 52 2.79 3.80 -10.56
CA ARG A 52 3.51 2.55 -10.82
C ARG A 52 3.14 1.42 -9.86
N ILE A 53 2.92 1.75 -8.58
CA ILE A 53 2.48 0.78 -7.58
C ILE A 53 1.07 0.29 -7.90
N LEU A 54 0.15 1.22 -8.16
CA LEU A 54 -1.24 0.87 -8.44
C LEU A 54 -1.40 0.15 -9.79
N ASP A 55 -0.61 0.49 -10.81
CA ASP A 55 -0.61 -0.19 -12.12
C ASP A 55 -0.35 -1.70 -12.02
N ASP A 56 0.39 -2.14 -11.00
CA ASP A 56 0.63 -3.55 -10.74
C ASP A 56 -0.45 -4.16 -9.85
N ILE A 57 -0.82 -3.48 -8.76
CA ILE A 57 -1.81 -3.99 -7.80
C ILE A 57 -3.23 -4.04 -8.39
N ASP A 58 -3.59 -3.12 -9.29
CA ASP A 58 -4.93 -3.08 -9.92
C ASP A 58 -5.24 -4.33 -10.76
N LYS A 59 -4.21 -5.10 -11.15
CA LYS A 59 -4.34 -6.35 -11.90
C LYS A 59 -4.65 -7.57 -11.01
N ILE A 60 -4.56 -7.42 -9.68
CA ILE A 60 -4.77 -8.52 -8.75
C ILE A 60 -6.27 -8.67 -8.49
N ASP A 61 -6.86 -9.79 -8.91
CA ASP A 61 -8.31 -10.01 -8.80
C ASP A 61 -8.82 -10.03 -7.36
N ASP A 62 -7.98 -10.47 -6.42
CA ASP A 62 -8.32 -10.51 -4.98
C ASP A 62 -8.42 -9.12 -4.33
N ILE A 63 -7.85 -8.07 -4.95
CA ILE A 63 -7.97 -6.69 -4.49
C ILE A 63 -9.26 -6.08 -5.07
N ASP A 64 -10.11 -5.51 -4.23
CA ASP A 64 -11.37 -4.89 -4.65
C ASP A 64 -11.40 -3.37 -4.50
N GLU A 65 -10.50 -2.80 -3.69
CA GLU A 65 -10.42 -1.35 -3.45
C GLU A 65 -9.01 -0.90 -3.11
N HIS A 66 -8.61 0.27 -3.59
CA HIS A 66 -7.42 0.99 -3.17
C HIS A 66 -7.81 2.09 -2.18
N VAL A 67 -7.34 2.00 -0.96
CA VAL A 67 -7.52 3.02 0.09
C VAL A 67 -6.20 3.76 0.25
N ILE A 68 -6.17 5.05 -0.06
CA ILE A 68 -4.99 5.90 0.07
C ILE A 68 -5.19 6.80 1.28
N ILE A 69 -4.40 6.60 2.33
CA ILE A 69 -4.41 7.50 3.48
C ILE A 69 -3.32 8.56 3.34
N THR A 70 -3.71 9.81 3.46
CA THR A 70 -2.84 10.98 3.32
C THR A 70 -3.17 12.04 4.36
N ASN A 71 -2.30 13.03 4.51
CA ASN A 71 -2.54 14.15 5.41
C ASN A 71 -3.49 15.20 4.80
N HIS A 72 -4.08 16.03 5.65
CA HIS A 72 -5.04 17.07 5.27
C HIS A 72 -4.50 18.04 4.20
N LYS A 73 -3.21 18.37 4.30
CA LYS A 73 -2.57 19.29 3.36
C LYS A 73 -2.60 18.76 1.92
N PHE A 74 -2.44 17.46 1.74
CA PHE A 74 -2.28 16.85 0.41
C PHE A 74 -3.54 16.11 -0.07
N ALA A 75 -4.53 15.87 0.78
CA ALA A 75 -5.76 15.17 0.41
C ALA A 75 -6.41 15.75 -0.85
N PRO A 76 -6.59 17.07 -1.04
CA PRO A 76 -7.17 17.62 -2.26
C PRO A 76 -6.35 17.30 -3.53
N ILE A 77 -5.01 17.22 -3.41
CA ILE A 77 -4.13 16.90 -4.54
C ILE A 77 -4.30 15.44 -4.96
N PHE A 78 -4.43 14.52 -3.99
CA PHE A 78 -4.73 13.12 -4.27
C PHE A 78 -6.13 12.94 -4.88
N GLU A 79 -7.14 13.66 -4.36
CA GLU A 79 -8.49 13.64 -4.93
C GLU A 79 -8.51 14.12 -6.38
N ASP A 80 -7.78 15.18 -6.71
CA ASP A 80 -7.67 15.66 -8.09
C ASP A 80 -6.92 14.65 -8.98
N TRP A 81 -5.82 14.09 -8.47
CA TRP A 81 -5.08 13.06 -9.19
C TRP A 81 -5.93 11.84 -9.50
N THR A 82 -6.79 11.37 -8.58
CA THR A 82 -7.64 10.19 -8.82
C THR A 82 -8.64 10.39 -9.95
N LYS A 83 -9.10 11.62 -10.19
CA LYS A 83 -10.04 11.93 -11.29
C LYS A 83 -9.43 11.72 -12.68
N GLU A 84 -8.10 11.79 -12.77
CA GLU A 84 -7.35 11.59 -14.02
C GLU A 84 -6.97 10.13 -14.26
N GLN A 85 -7.23 9.24 -13.28
CA GLN A 85 -6.85 7.84 -13.36
C GLN A 85 -8.00 6.97 -13.92
N ASN A 86 -7.62 5.83 -14.49
CA ASN A 86 -8.57 4.86 -15.04
C ASN A 86 -8.25 3.45 -14.51
N TYR A 87 -8.27 3.31 -13.18
CA TYR A 87 -8.11 2.00 -12.54
C TYR A 87 -9.42 1.22 -12.55
N SER A 88 -9.32 -0.11 -12.56
CA SER A 88 -10.50 -0.99 -12.54
C SER A 88 -11.16 -1.02 -11.17
N LYS A 89 -10.39 -0.78 -10.13
CA LYS A 89 -10.84 -0.79 -8.74
C LYS A 89 -11.12 0.61 -8.23
N LYS A 90 -12.06 0.71 -7.32
CA LYS A 90 -12.38 1.96 -6.65
C LYS A 90 -11.17 2.50 -5.90
N ILE A 91 -10.93 3.81 -5.97
CA ILE A 91 -9.96 4.50 -5.12
C ILE A 91 -10.71 5.33 -4.09
N THR A 92 -10.37 5.15 -2.81
CA THR A 92 -10.88 5.94 -1.70
C THR A 92 -9.75 6.70 -1.05
N ILE A 93 -9.88 8.03 -0.93
CA ILE A 93 -8.91 8.88 -0.23
C ILE A 93 -9.37 9.06 1.22
N ILE A 94 -8.46 8.83 2.15
CA ILE A 94 -8.64 9.09 3.58
C ILE A 94 -7.72 10.23 3.99
N ASP A 95 -8.32 11.31 4.46
CA ASP A 95 -7.64 12.41 5.11
C ASP A 95 -7.49 12.09 6.61
N ASP A 96 -6.24 12.04 7.10
CA ASP A 96 -5.91 11.77 8.52
C ASP A 96 -6.13 12.97 9.44
N GLY A 97 -6.47 14.15 8.86
CA GLY A 97 -6.72 15.40 9.57
C GLY A 97 -5.45 16.15 10.00
N THR A 98 -4.25 15.60 9.77
CA THR A 98 -2.99 16.27 10.15
C THR A 98 -2.54 17.27 9.09
N SER A 99 -2.01 18.43 9.54
CA SER A 99 -1.62 19.52 8.64
C SER A 99 -0.14 19.86 8.70
N THR A 100 0.60 19.29 9.62
CA THR A 100 2.04 19.55 9.80
C THR A 100 2.80 18.26 10.11
N ASN A 101 4.11 18.26 9.82
CA ASN A 101 4.97 17.13 10.16
C ASN A 101 4.99 16.81 11.67
N ASP A 102 4.81 17.83 12.53
CA ASP A 102 4.84 17.66 13.99
C ASP A 102 3.55 17.00 14.52
N THR A 103 2.45 17.15 13.79
CA THR A 103 1.14 16.57 14.15
C THR A 103 0.85 15.24 13.50
N ARG A 104 1.75 14.73 12.62
CA ARG A 104 1.55 13.46 11.92
C ARG A 104 1.26 12.31 12.86
N LEU A 105 0.37 11.42 12.47
CA LEU A 105 0.02 10.23 13.25
C LEU A 105 1.11 9.15 13.16
N GLY A 106 1.75 9.02 11.99
CA GLY A 106 2.70 7.96 11.67
C GLY A 106 2.03 6.71 11.10
N ALA A 107 2.77 5.93 10.33
CA ALA A 107 2.25 4.87 9.47
C ALA A 107 1.31 3.87 10.16
N VAL A 108 1.62 3.47 11.40
CA VAL A 108 0.77 2.52 12.15
C VAL A 108 -0.56 3.16 12.55
N CYS A 109 -0.53 4.41 13.05
CA CYS A 109 -1.76 5.10 13.43
C CYS A 109 -2.58 5.50 12.20
N ASP A 110 -1.94 5.85 11.09
CA ASP A 110 -2.60 6.09 9.81
C ASP A 110 -3.35 4.84 9.33
N LEU A 111 -2.68 3.68 9.39
CA LEU A 111 -3.31 2.40 9.07
C LEU A 111 -4.54 2.14 9.96
N LEU A 112 -4.37 2.22 11.28
CA LEU A 112 -5.47 1.99 12.23
C LEU A 112 -6.63 2.96 12.00
N TYR A 113 -6.32 4.23 11.72
CA TYR A 113 -7.34 5.24 11.43
C TYR A 113 -8.13 4.91 10.15
N ALA A 114 -7.46 4.45 9.09
CA ALA A 114 -8.13 4.06 7.85
C ALA A 114 -9.02 2.82 8.06
N LEU A 115 -8.54 1.81 8.78
CA LEU A 115 -9.28 0.60 9.10
C LEU A 115 -10.54 0.90 9.91
N ASP A 116 -10.43 1.74 10.94
CA ASP A 116 -11.56 2.15 11.79
C ASP A 116 -12.57 2.99 11.01
N LYS A 117 -12.10 4.02 10.30
CA LYS A 117 -12.96 4.95 9.55
C LYS A 117 -13.79 4.26 8.47
N LEU A 118 -13.25 3.23 7.82
CA LEU A 118 -13.94 2.46 6.77
C LEU A 118 -14.54 1.16 7.30
N ASN A 119 -14.40 0.86 8.60
CA ASN A 119 -14.81 -0.39 9.22
C ASN A 119 -14.32 -1.63 8.43
N ILE A 120 -13.04 -1.60 8.03
CA ILE A 120 -12.39 -2.69 7.30
C ILE A 120 -12.08 -3.83 8.26
N ASN A 121 -12.61 -5.02 7.96
CA ASN A 121 -12.39 -6.25 8.70
C ASN A 121 -11.99 -7.39 7.76
N ASP A 122 -11.35 -7.04 6.64
CA ASP A 122 -10.88 -7.95 5.61
C ASP A 122 -9.36 -8.13 5.70
N ASP A 123 -8.83 -9.07 4.94
CA ASP A 123 -7.39 -9.11 4.69
C ASP A 123 -6.94 -7.83 3.97
N ILE A 124 -5.73 -7.39 4.25
CA ILE A 124 -5.20 -6.14 3.68
C ILE A 124 -3.79 -6.33 3.11
N LEU A 125 -3.54 -5.66 1.98
CA LEU A 125 -2.20 -5.42 1.46
C LEU A 125 -1.80 -3.99 1.85
N VAL A 126 -0.76 -3.84 2.67
CA VAL A 126 -0.26 -2.52 3.10
C VAL A 126 0.98 -2.14 2.32
N VAL A 127 0.98 -0.96 1.69
CA VAL A 127 2.07 -0.48 0.85
C VAL A 127 2.44 0.96 1.23
N ALA A 128 3.73 1.24 1.36
CA ALA A 128 4.23 2.61 1.47
C ALA A 128 4.32 3.25 0.08
N ALA A 129 3.74 4.43 -0.08
CA ALA A 129 3.59 5.11 -1.37
C ALA A 129 4.86 5.82 -1.88
N ASP A 130 5.97 5.71 -1.18
CA ASP A 130 7.16 6.53 -1.41
C ASP A 130 8.36 5.78 -2.00
N ASN A 131 8.18 4.50 -2.32
CA ASN A 131 9.22 3.61 -2.85
C ASN A 131 8.95 3.20 -4.30
N LEU A 132 10.04 3.01 -5.04
CA LEU A 132 10.00 2.31 -6.33
C LEU A 132 10.30 0.83 -6.07
N LEU A 133 9.32 0.01 -6.33
CA LEU A 133 9.40 -1.42 -6.10
C LEU A 133 9.56 -2.15 -7.44
N PHE A 134 10.36 -3.21 -7.46
CA PHE A 134 10.73 -3.97 -8.65
C PHE A 134 10.44 -5.47 -8.48
N PHE A 135 9.39 -5.79 -7.73
CA PHE A 135 8.87 -7.14 -7.56
C PHE A 135 7.40 -7.20 -7.97
N SER A 136 6.87 -8.40 -8.09
CA SER A 136 5.44 -8.63 -8.39
C SER A 136 4.60 -8.64 -7.12
N PHE A 137 3.66 -7.71 -7.00
CA PHE A 137 2.68 -7.74 -5.91
C PHE A 137 1.76 -8.96 -6.01
N SER A 138 1.45 -9.43 -7.22
CA SER A 138 0.66 -10.64 -7.41
C SER A 138 1.35 -11.87 -6.78
N GLU A 139 2.65 -12.05 -7.04
CA GLU A 139 3.42 -13.15 -6.45
C GLU A 139 3.48 -13.07 -4.92
N PHE A 140 3.59 -11.86 -4.38
CA PHE A 140 3.56 -11.63 -2.93
C PHE A 140 2.19 -11.97 -2.32
N VAL A 141 1.10 -11.55 -2.95
CA VAL A 141 -0.26 -11.88 -2.49
C VAL A 141 -0.50 -13.39 -2.55
N ASP A 142 -0.10 -14.06 -3.63
CA ASP A 142 -0.21 -15.51 -3.77
C ASP A 142 0.61 -16.25 -2.71
N PHE A 143 1.81 -15.76 -2.41
CA PHE A 143 2.64 -16.29 -1.33
C PHE A 143 1.94 -16.13 0.03
N ALA A 144 1.43 -14.95 0.37
CA ALA A 144 0.74 -14.69 1.63
C ALA A 144 -0.50 -15.58 1.79
N LYS A 145 -1.30 -15.74 0.73
CA LYS A 145 -2.44 -16.67 0.71
C LYS A 145 -2.01 -18.13 0.97
N SER A 146 -0.86 -18.54 0.43
CA SER A 146 -0.34 -19.91 0.64
C SER A 146 0.09 -20.18 2.09
N LYS A 147 0.55 -19.12 2.78
CA LYS A 147 0.98 -19.20 4.19
C LYS A 147 -0.18 -19.07 5.18
N ALA A 148 -1.30 -18.49 4.78
CA ALA A 148 -2.47 -18.20 5.63
C ALA A 148 -2.11 -17.48 6.93
N THR A 149 -1.13 -16.58 6.86
CA THR A 149 -0.64 -15.73 7.98
C THR A 149 -0.16 -14.40 7.45
N SER A 150 0.11 -13.46 8.36
CA SER A 150 0.72 -12.17 7.97
C SER A 150 2.11 -12.40 7.39
N CYS A 151 2.37 -11.76 6.25
CA CYS A 151 3.65 -11.81 5.55
C CYS A 151 4.22 -10.41 5.38
N ILE A 152 5.54 -10.30 5.38
CA ILE A 152 6.24 -9.04 5.09
C ILE A 152 7.29 -9.28 4.01
N MET A 153 7.54 -8.24 3.20
CA MET A 153 8.65 -8.24 2.27
C MET A 153 9.93 -7.76 2.97
N CYS A 154 11.03 -8.44 2.72
CA CYS A 154 12.33 -8.08 3.23
C CYS A 154 13.40 -8.27 2.15
N HIS A 155 14.57 -7.71 2.37
CA HIS A 155 15.76 -7.93 1.55
C HIS A 155 16.99 -8.03 2.44
N GLU A 156 18.03 -8.68 1.94
CA GLU A 156 19.32 -8.70 2.61
C GLU A 156 19.98 -7.32 2.50
N GLU A 157 20.47 -6.80 3.62
CA GLU A 157 21.24 -5.56 3.67
C GLU A 157 22.61 -5.84 4.30
N PRO A 158 23.71 -5.82 3.52
CA PRO A 158 25.04 -6.12 4.02
C PRO A 158 25.66 -5.00 4.85
N SER A 159 25.13 -3.78 4.79
CA SER A 159 25.67 -2.63 5.49
C SER A 159 25.14 -2.53 6.91
N ILE A 160 26.01 -2.74 7.90
CA ILE A 160 25.67 -2.59 9.32
C ILE A 160 25.17 -1.16 9.62
N GLU A 161 25.75 -0.14 8.98
CA GLU A 161 25.32 1.25 9.17
C GLU A 161 23.87 1.48 8.74
N LYS A 162 23.43 0.83 7.65
CA LYS A 162 22.05 0.90 7.20
C LYS A 162 21.13 0.08 8.10
N LEU A 163 21.53 -1.12 8.52
CA LEU A 163 20.78 -1.97 9.44
C LEU A 163 20.45 -1.24 10.76
N GLN A 164 21.36 -0.40 11.26
CA GLN A 164 21.13 0.39 12.48
C GLN A 164 20.00 1.43 12.33
N ARG A 165 19.54 1.71 11.12
CA ARG A 165 18.53 2.73 10.80
C ARG A 165 17.22 2.14 10.27
N THR A 166 17.14 0.80 10.19
CA THR A 166 16.01 0.08 9.61
C THR A 166 15.48 -0.98 10.59
N GLY A 167 14.25 -1.45 10.35
CA GLY A 167 13.76 -2.64 11.01
C GLY A 167 14.53 -3.85 10.52
N VAL A 168 15.03 -4.66 11.45
CA VAL A 168 15.76 -5.90 11.16
C VAL A 168 14.91 -7.08 11.59
N ILE A 169 14.78 -8.05 10.70
CA ILE A 169 14.13 -9.34 10.99
C ILE A 169 15.15 -10.46 10.89
N VAL A 170 14.93 -11.51 11.64
CA VAL A 170 15.66 -12.77 11.51
C VAL A 170 14.69 -13.79 10.94
N VAL A 171 15.09 -14.46 9.88
CA VAL A 171 14.28 -15.49 9.20
C VAL A 171 14.97 -16.84 9.43
N ASP A 172 14.19 -17.85 9.71
CA ASP A 172 14.67 -19.23 9.75
C ASP A 172 14.70 -19.86 8.34
N ASP A 173 15.16 -21.11 8.25
CA ASP A 173 15.23 -21.86 6.98
C ASP A 173 13.85 -22.09 6.31
N ASN A 174 12.76 -21.87 7.02
CA ASN A 174 11.40 -21.99 6.52
C ASN A 174 10.76 -20.64 6.18
N MET A 175 11.52 -19.56 6.23
CA MET A 175 11.05 -18.18 6.00
C MET A 175 10.03 -17.70 7.06
N HIS A 176 10.23 -18.10 8.32
CA HIS A 176 9.44 -17.71 9.49
C HIS A 176 10.17 -16.71 10.37
#